data_30e8c636a99db3166ec38d631c501c78
#
_entry.id   30e8c636a99db3166ec38d631c501c78
#
_cell.length_a   1.000
_cell.length_b   1.000
_cell.length_c   1.000
_cell.angle_alpha   90.00
_cell.angle_beta   90.00
_cell.angle_gamma   90.00
#
_symmetry.space_group_name_H-M   'P 1'
#
loop_
_entity.id
_entity.type
_entity.pdbx_description
1 polymer ?
#
loop_
_entity_poly.entity_id
_entity_poly.type
_entity_poly.pdbx_seq_one_letter_code
_entity_poly.pdbx_strand_id
1 'polypeptide(L)'
;MFKWILIFTLMISLVSTIEAHEADKQKMPLPLGKDISERFTGTVYRNDLIVADDTYKVPQTNVITFEAGSYSGWHTHGAMTVIGVAGLGIYQEWGKEPVLIKPGDVVQIPAGVSHFHGAVKDSPFQQFVVYDRDWQPQAGAKAHSGPVSTQEYNSIKFSAAMSKAVVDKEKNKFLFHYDEKPFTSRNFNNPVYLGKVLSQPNEAGSPEWIYVMFPKGTYNRWHSHKTGQILIATDGVGYHQVKGGKLEKLQPGDVVFCPPGVIHWHGAAPDSSFAHIAINPQDNHEVSWYDFPSTEYATIR
;
A
#
# COMPACT_ATOMS: atom_id res chain seq x y z
N MET A 1 -22.76 -41.08 38.85
CA MET A 1 -23.34 -40.26 37.77
C MET A 1 -22.82 -38.81 37.88
N PHE A 2 -21.49 -38.60 37.98
CA PHE A 2 -20.89 -37.25 38.17
C PHE A 2 -19.45 -37.17 37.63
N LYS A 3 -19.22 -37.60 36.38
CA LYS A 3 -17.89 -37.50 35.77
C LYS A 3 -17.91 -36.95 34.30
N TRP A 4 -19.07 -36.64 33.75
CA TRP A 4 -19.18 -36.22 32.33
C TRP A 4 -19.43 -34.72 32.11
N ILE A 5 -19.69 -33.93 33.14
CA ILE A 5 -20.02 -32.50 33.00
C ILE A 5 -18.76 -31.60 32.94
N LEU A 6 -17.60 -32.05 33.53
CA LEU A 6 -16.38 -31.24 33.55
C LEU A 6 -15.60 -31.21 32.22
N ILE A 7 -15.76 -32.23 31.36
CA ILE A 7 -15.02 -32.28 30.08
C ILE A 7 -15.67 -31.38 29.01
N PHE A 8 -17.01 -31.23 29.07
CA PHE A 8 -17.69 -30.35 28.09
C PHE A 8 -17.46 -28.86 28.35
N THR A 9 -17.31 -28.43 29.59
CA THR A 9 -17.07 -27.02 29.93
C THR A 9 -15.64 -26.57 29.58
N LEU A 10 -14.68 -27.48 29.64
CA LEU A 10 -13.28 -27.17 29.28
C LEU A 10 -13.08 -27.08 27.77
N MET A 11 -13.79 -27.88 26.96
CA MET A 11 -13.74 -27.80 25.49
C MET A 11 -14.42 -26.55 24.95
N ILE A 12 -15.53 -26.09 25.54
CA ILE A 12 -16.22 -24.89 25.11
C ILE A 12 -15.40 -23.64 25.42
N SER A 13 -14.65 -23.59 26.54
CA SER A 13 -13.78 -22.46 26.86
C SER A 13 -12.53 -22.41 25.99
N LEU A 14 -11.98 -23.55 25.54
CA LEU A 14 -10.81 -23.59 24.63
C LEU A 14 -11.21 -23.17 23.20
N VAL A 15 -12.36 -23.61 22.71
CA VAL A 15 -12.87 -23.22 21.38
C VAL A 15 -13.21 -21.75 21.33
N SER A 16 -13.87 -21.20 22.37
CA SER A 16 -14.20 -19.77 22.44
C SER A 16 -12.95 -18.87 22.58
N THR A 17 -11.88 -19.34 23.21
CA THR A 17 -10.61 -18.59 23.29
C THR A 17 -9.81 -18.66 21.99
N ILE A 18 -9.89 -19.75 21.23
CA ILE A 18 -9.27 -19.87 19.90
C ILE A 18 -10.02 -18.99 18.89
N GLU A 19 -11.35 -19.03 18.86
CA GLU A 19 -12.16 -18.16 17.99
C GLU A 19 -12.04 -16.66 18.34
N ALA A 20 -11.93 -16.31 19.63
CA ALA A 20 -11.68 -14.93 20.06
C ALA A 20 -10.26 -14.45 19.68
N HIS A 21 -9.26 -15.36 19.63
CA HIS A 21 -7.90 -15.00 19.25
C HIS A 21 -7.73 -14.87 17.72
N GLU A 22 -8.56 -15.56 16.92
CA GLU A 22 -8.59 -15.36 15.45
C GLU A 22 -9.42 -14.13 15.05
N ALA A 23 -10.41 -13.72 15.83
CA ALA A 23 -11.23 -12.54 15.52
C ALA A 23 -10.54 -11.19 15.70
N ASP A 24 -9.40 -11.14 16.39
CA ASP A 24 -8.67 -9.90 16.71
C ASP A 24 -7.38 -9.72 15.90
N LYS A 25 -7.15 -10.51 14.85
CA LYS A 25 -6.11 -10.22 13.86
C LYS A 25 -6.53 -8.99 13.08
N GLN A 26 -5.88 -7.88 13.32
CA GLN A 26 -6.12 -6.64 12.59
C GLN A 26 -6.04 -6.92 11.08
N LYS A 27 -7.21 -6.92 10.41
CA LYS A 27 -7.29 -7.17 8.97
C LYS A 27 -6.54 -6.07 8.23
N MET A 28 -5.46 -6.44 7.53
CA MET A 28 -4.72 -5.51 6.70
C MET A 28 -5.58 -5.05 5.52
N PRO A 29 -5.52 -3.76 5.14
CA PRO A 29 -6.37 -3.18 4.09
C PRO A 29 -6.09 -3.73 2.69
N LEU A 30 -4.84 -4.11 2.42
CA LEU A 30 -4.44 -4.67 1.12
C LEU A 30 -4.15 -6.17 1.23
N PRO A 31 -4.31 -6.96 0.14
CA PRO A 31 -4.04 -8.38 0.13
C PRO A 31 -2.61 -8.73 0.60
N LEU A 32 -2.49 -9.80 1.37
CA LEU A 32 -1.20 -10.24 1.93
C LEU A 32 -0.24 -10.77 0.85
N GLY A 33 -0.75 -11.55 -0.10
CA GLY A 33 0.06 -12.20 -1.11
C GLY A 33 0.72 -13.49 -0.62
N LYS A 34 1.97 -13.74 -1.03
CA LYS A 34 2.72 -14.97 -0.74
C LYS A 34 3.45 -14.87 0.58
N ASP A 35 3.50 -15.96 1.34
CA ASP A 35 4.38 -16.11 2.50
C ASP A 35 5.85 -16.15 2.03
N ILE A 36 6.67 -15.25 2.63
CA ILE A 36 8.11 -15.15 2.38
C ILE A 36 8.91 -15.20 3.70
N SER A 37 8.32 -15.70 4.76
CA SER A 37 8.85 -15.70 6.13
C SER A 37 10.24 -16.33 6.25
N GLU A 38 10.60 -17.24 5.37
CA GLU A 38 11.92 -17.92 5.35
C GLU A 38 13.12 -16.95 5.32
N ARG A 39 12.90 -15.69 4.88
CA ARG A 39 13.93 -14.66 4.74
C ARG A 39 13.94 -13.63 5.89
N PHE A 40 13.06 -13.82 6.88
CA PHE A 40 12.78 -12.84 7.91
C PHE A 40 12.76 -13.49 9.30
N THR A 41 12.75 -12.66 10.33
CA THR A 41 12.36 -13.09 11.67
C THR A 41 10.86 -12.88 11.81
N GLY A 42 10.11 -13.94 12.15
CA GLY A 42 8.66 -13.93 12.24
C GLY A 42 7.96 -14.15 10.89
N THR A 43 6.69 -13.77 10.78
CA THR A 43 5.84 -14.05 9.63
C THR A 43 5.71 -12.82 8.74
N VAL A 44 6.01 -12.98 7.44
CA VAL A 44 6.02 -11.89 6.46
C VAL A 44 5.41 -12.34 5.15
N TYR A 45 4.58 -11.46 4.58
CA TYR A 45 3.92 -11.70 3.30
C TYR A 45 4.32 -10.64 2.27
N ARG A 46 4.30 -11.02 0.99
CA ARG A 46 4.58 -10.14 -0.13
C ARG A 46 3.53 -10.28 -1.23
N ASN A 47 2.98 -9.15 -1.66
CA ASN A 47 2.13 -9.05 -2.82
C ASN A 47 2.81 -8.16 -3.88
N ASP A 48 3.12 -8.73 -5.04
CA ASP A 48 3.71 -7.98 -6.15
C ASP A 48 2.60 -7.24 -6.91
N LEU A 49 2.64 -5.91 -6.91
CA LEU A 49 1.65 -5.06 -7.58
C LEU A 49 2.12 -4.62 -8.96
N ILE A 50 3.34 -4.11 -9.05
CA ILE A 50 3.94 -3.65 -10.30
C ILE A 50 5.27 -4.37 -10.45
N VAL A 51 5.38 -5.15 -11.53
CA VAL A 51 6.67 -5.68 -11.96
C VAL A 51 7.29 -4.62 -12.88
N ALA A 52 8.50 -4.18 -12.53
CA ALA A 52 9.22 -3.20 -13.34
C ALA A 52 9.36 -3.69 -14.78
N ASP A 53 8.97 -2.87 -15.74
CA ASP A 53 9.08 -3.14 -17.17
C ASP A 53 9.49 -1.89 -17.96
N ASP A 54 9.86 -2.08 -19.21
CA ASP A 54 10.29 -0.99 -20.07
C ASP A 54 9.14 -0.14 -20.63
N THR A 55 7.90 -0.66 -20.59
CA THR A 55 6.72 0.00 -21.16
C THR A 55 6.35 1.23 -20.34
N TYR A 56 6.23 1.05 -19.03
CA TYR A 56 5.80 2.12 -18.12
C TYR A 56 6.99 2.83 -17.46
N LYS A 57 8.17 2.23 -17.48
CA LYS A 57 9.40 2.78 -16.85
C LYS A 57 9.18 3.19 -15.40
N VAL A 58 8.51 2.33 -14.66
CA VAL A 58 8.23 2.50 -13.23
C VAL A 58 9.01 1.46 -12.44
N PRO A 59 9.46 1.79 -11.22
CA PRO A 59 10.16 0.85 -10.36
C PRO A 59 9.27 -0.33 -9.95
N GLN A 60 9.90 -1.43 -9.54
CA GLN A 60 9.23 -2.54 -8.89
C GLN A 60 8.45 -2.04 -7.68
N THR A 61 7.18 -2.45 -7.54
CA THR A 61 6.33 -2.06 -6.42
C THR A 61 5.67 -3.29 -5.81
N ASN A 62 5.85 -3.45 -4.51
CA ASN A 62 5.26 -4.53 -3.73
C ASN A 62 4.52 -3.99 -2.50
N VAL A 63 3.56 -4.75 -2.02
CA VAL A 63 3.06 -4.65 -0.64
C VAL A 63 3.79 -5.70 0.20
N ILE A 64 4.41 -5.27 1.28
CA ILE A 64 4.99 -6.17 2.28
C ILE A 64 4.18 -6.01 3.56
N THR A 65 3.76 -7.16 4.11
CA THR A 65 3.04 -7.20 5.38
C THR A 65 3.84 -8.01 6.39
N PHE A 66 4.18 -7.38 7.48
CA PHE A 66 4.82 -7.97 8.64
C PHE A 66 3.77 -8.23 9.72
N GLU A 67 3.67 -9.45 10.22
CA GLU A 67 2.95 -9.72 11.47
C GLU A 67 3.64 -9.00 12.64
N ALA A 68 2.93 -8.80 13.75
CA ALA A 68 3.47 -8.12 14.92
C ALA A 68 4.80 -8.76 15.37
N GLY A 69 5.83 -7.95 15.59
CA GLY A 69 7.15 -8.43 15.99
C GLY A 69 7.98 -9.10 14.90
N SER A 70 7.56 -9.01 13.62
CA SER A 70 8.31 -9.56 12.48
C SER A 70 9.17 -8.49 11.81
N TYR A 71 10.38 -8.84 11.39
CA TYR A 71 11.35 -7.90 10.82
C TYR A 71 12.38 -8.57 9.91
N SER A 72 13.03 -7.78 9.07
CA SER A 72 14.15 -8.22 8.23
C SER A 72 15.47 -8.26 9.02
N GLY A 73 16.45 -9.00 8.52
CA GLY A 73 17.84 -8.78 8.92
C GLY A 73 18.39 -7.47 8.36
N TRP A 74 19.62 -7.11 8.79
CA TRP A 74 20.42 -6.06 8.15
C TRP A 74 20.72 -6.42 6.70
N HIS A 75 20.39 -5.54 5.77
CA HIS A 75 20.57 -5.77 4.33
C HIS A 75 20.79 -4.47 3.56
N THR A 76 21.16 -4.62 2.30
CA THR A 76 21.32 -3.52 1.34
C THR A 76 20.68 -3.92 0.01
N HIS A 77 20.22 -2.93 -0.73
CA HIS A 77 19.71 -3.09 -2.09
C HIS A 77 19.80 -1.77 -2.86
N GLY A 78 19.20 -1.68 -4.03
CA GLY A 78 19.01 -0.45 -4.78
C GLY A 78 18.22 0.60 -4.03
N ALA A 79 18.16 1.79 -4.56
CA ALA A 79 17.37 2.86 -3.96
C ALA A 79 15.91 2.41 -3.74
N MET A 80 15.35 2.73 -2.57
CA MET A 80 14.01 2.28 -2.16
C MET A 80 13.25 3.43 -1.50
N THR A 81 11.94 3.42 -1.72
CA THR A 81 10.98 4.22 -0.95
C THR A 81 10.01 3.28 -0.24
N VAL A 82 9.89 3.45 1.06
CA VAL A 82 8.89 2.76 1.90
C VAL A 82 7.77 3.72 2.22
N ILE A 83 6.52 3.29 2.02
CA ILE A 83 5.32 4.08 2.34
C ILE A 83 4.45 3.27 3.31
N GLY A 84 4.23 3.80 4.51
CA GLY A 84 3.38 3.17 5.51
C GLY A 84 1.92 3.09 5.04
N VAL A 85 1.32 1.90 5.14
CA VAL A 85 -0.07 1.62 4.72
C VAL A 85 -0.96 1.43 5.95
N ALA A 86 -0.61 0.52 6.83
CA ALA A 86 -1.40 0.21 8.02
C ALA A 86 -0.52 -0.33 9.16
N GLY A 87 -0.99 -0.18 10.38
CA GLY A 87 -0.25 -0.59 11.57
C GLY A 87 0.96 0.29 11.86
N LEU A 88 1.96 -0.26 12.52
CA LEU A 88 3.16 0.47 12.95
C LEU A 88 4.42 -0.26 12.52
N GLY A 89 5.25 0.43 11.76
CA GLY A 89 6.52 -0.09 11.28
C GLY A 89 7.72 0.51 12.01
N ILE A 90 8.83 -0.16 11.84
CA ILE A 90 10.14 0.29 12.25
C ILE A 90 11.08 0.29 11.04
N TYR A 91 11.95 1.29 10.97
CA TYR A 91 13.06 1.38 10.06
C TYR A 91 14.30 1.85 10.82
N GLN A 92 15.45 1.28 10.53
CA GLN A 92 16.71 1.74 11.10
C GLN A 92 17.84 1.55 10.08
N GLU A 93 18.62 2.60 9.86
CA GLU A 93 19.91 2.52 9.16
C GLU A 93 21.01 2.13 10.15
N TRP A 94 22.01 1.42 9.65
CA TRP A 94 23.17 1.03 10.45
C TRP A 94 23.87 2.25 11.04
N GLY A 95 24.00 2.25 12.36
CA GLY A 95 24.62 3.36 13.12
C GLY A 95 23.75 4.58 13.33
N LYS A 96 22.47 4.55 12.97
CA LYS A 96 21.49 5.63 13.23
C LYS A 96 20.40 5.18 14.19
N GLU A 97 19.67 6.16 14.72
CA GLU A 97 18.50 5.90 15.56
C GLU A 97 17.34 5.31 14.76
N PRO A 98 16.52 4.43 15.36
CA PRO A 98 15.35 3.87 14.71
C PRO A 98 14.26 4.92 14.45
N VAL A 99 13.54 4.74 13.37
CA VAL A 99 12.39 5.56 12.94
C VAL A 99 11.11 4.73 13.04
N LEU A 100 10.08 5.30 13.67
CA LEU A 100 8.73 4.73 13.67
C LEU A 100 8.02 5.14 12.38
N ILE A 101 7.44 4.16 11.66
CA ILE A 101 6.67 4.39 10.44
C ILE A 101 5.18 4.22 10.76
N LYS A 102 4.39 5.23 10.43
CA LYS A 102 2.92 5.24 10.53
C LYS A 102 2.28 5.23 9.15
N PRO A 103 0.98 4.94 9.03
CA PRO A 103 0.26 5.10 7.78
C PRO A 103 0.42 6.52 7.20
N GLY A 104 0.83 6.59 5.92
CA GLY A 104 1.13 7.83 5.19
C GLY A 104 2.57 8.34 5.32
N ASP A 105 3.36 7.83 6.26
CA ASP A 105 4.79 8.19 6.35
C ASP A 105 5.57 7.62 5.15
N VAL A 106 6.53 8.40 4.67
CA VAL A 106 7.42 8.03 3.55
C VAL A 106 8.86 8.03 4.00
N VAL A 107 9.54 6.90 3.85
CA VAL A 107 10.98 6.75 4.16
C VAL A 107 11.75 6.56 2.86
N GLN A 108 12.73 7.41 2.63
CA GLN A 108 13.60 7.38 1.47
C GLN A 108 14.92 6.69 1.84
N ILE A 109 15.30 5.65 1.11
CA ILE A 109 16.47 4.81 1.39
C ILE A 109 17.40 4.84 0.17
N PRO A 110 18.53 5.56 0.25
CA PRO A 110 19.50 5.58 -0.85
C PRO A 110 20.08 4.19 -1.14
N ALA A 111 20.51 3.99 -2.39
CA ALA A 111 21.13 2.73 -2.81
C ALA A 111 22.36 2.38 -1.96
N GLY A 112 22.46 1.13 -1.54
CA GLY A 112 23.59 0.60 -0.78
C GLY A 112 23.61 0.94 0.71
N VAL A 113 22.60 1.66 1.22
CA VAL A 113 22.46 1.93 2.66
C VAL A 113 22.10 0.64 3.38
N SER A 114 22.89 0.28 4.39
CA SER A 114 22.59 -0.85 5.27
C SER A 114 21.47 -0.49 6.24
N HIS A 115 20.40 -1.25 6.23
CA HIS A 115 19.24 -1.01 7.06
C HIS A 115 18.47 -2.30 7.39
N PHE A 116 17.53 -2.20 8.30
CA PHE A 116 16.47 -3.18 8.47
C PHE A 116 15.11 -2.47 8.64
N HIS A 117 14.03 -3.17 8.37
CA HIS A 117 12.67 -2.69 8.59
C HIS A 117 11.73 -3.85 8.95
N GLY A 118 10.57 -3.52 9.52
CA GLY A 118 9.59 -4.51 9.96
C GLY A 118 8.44 -3.89 10.72
N ALA A 119 7.68 -4.73 11.40
CA ALA A 119 6.63 -4.31 12.33
C ALA A 119 7.21 -3.97 13.70
N VAL A 120 6.53 -3.17 14.51
CA VAL A 120 6.82 -3.07 15.94
C VAL A 120 6.29 -4.30 16.68
N LYS A 121 6.72 -4.50 17.94
CA LYS A 121 6.44 -5.72 18.71
C LYS A 121 4.94 -6.05 18.83
N ASP A 122 4.11 -5.04 19.04
CA ASP A 122 2.71 -5.21 19.41
C ASP A 122 1.73 -4.73 18.31
N SER A 123 2.20 -4.49 17.09
CA SER A 123 1.37 -4.09 15.95
C SER A 123 1.89 -4.71 14.67
N PRO A 124 1.05 -5.32 13.84
CA PRO A 124 1.45 -5.67 12.49
C PRO A 124 1.71 -4.39 11.67
N PHE A 125 2.40 -4.53 10.55
CA PHE A 125 2.73 -3.41 9.68
C PHE A 125 2.61 -3.80 8.21
N GLN A 126 1.88 -2.99 7.46
CA GLN A 126 1.77 -3.11 6.00
C GLN A 126 2.35 -1.86 5.35
N GLN A 127 3.17 -2.05 4.32
CA GLN A 127 3.86 -0.99 3.61
C GLN A 127 3.87 -1.23 2.10
N PHE A 128 3.87 -0.16 1.31
CA PHE A 128 4.40 -0.23 -0.05
C PHE A 128 5.92 -0.15 -0.01
N VAL A 129 6.54 -0.90 -0.90
CA VAL A 129 7.96 -0.87 -1.18
C VAL A 129 8.14 -0.61 -2.66
N VAL A 130 8.73 0.54 -2.99
CA VAL A 130 9.04 0.98 -4.36
C VAL A 130 10.56 1.00 -4.49
N TYR A 131 11.15 0.22 -5.39
CA TYR A 131 12.61 0.08 -5.40
C TYR A 131 13.19 -0.23 -6.78
N ASP A 132 14.45 0.19 -6.95
CA ASP A 132 15.28 -0.20 -8.09
C ASP A 132 15.72 -1.66 -7.93
N ARG A 133 15.08 -2.55 -8.70
CA ARG A 133 15.37 -3.98 -8.69
C ARG A 133 16.69 -4.35 -9.34
N ASP A 134 17.13 -3.56 -10.29
CA ASP A 134 18.25 -3.90 -11.18
C ASP A 134 19.59 -3.38 -10.66
N TRP A 135 19.59 -2.65 -9.53
CA TRP A 135 20.79 -2.14 -8.89
C TRP A 135 21.76 -3.28 -8.51
N GLN A 136 23.03 -3.02 -8.74
CA GLN A 136 24.13 -3.88 -8.33
C GLN A 136 25.08 -3.16 -7.39
N PRO A 137 25.55 -3.82 -6.30
CA PRO A 137 26.52 -3.22 -5.40
C PRO A 137 27.84 -2.92 -6.16
N GLN A 138 28.47 -1.80 -5.85
CA GLN A 138 29.78 -1.47 -6.35
C GLN A 138 30.82 -2.51 -5.87
N ALA A 139 31.74 -2.91 -6.75
CA ALA A 139 32.80 -3.85 -6.38
C ALA A 139 33.62 -3.31 -5.20
N GLY A 140 33.75 -4.13 -4.15
CA GLY A 140 34.46 -3.76 -2.91
C GLY A 140 33.67 -2.91 -1.92
N ALA A 141 32.41 -2.57 -2.18
CA ALA A 141 31.55 -1.93 -1.19
C ALA A 141 31.37 -2.84 0.02
N LYS A 142 31.68 -2.31 1.20
CA LYS A 142 31.45 -2.99 2.49
C LYS A 142 30.12 -2.51 3.04
N ALA A 143 29.09 -3.34 2.95
CA ALA A 143 27.81 -3.09 3.59
C ALA A 143 27.67 -4.00 4.81
N HIS A 144 27.06 -3.48 5.87
CA HIS A 144 26.70 -4.31 7.01
C HIS A 144 25.51 -5.18 6.61
N SER A 145 25.58 -6.49 6.85
CA SER A 145 24.51 -7.43 6.58
C SER A 145 24.53 -8.56 7.61
N GLY A 146 23.36 -9.13 7.89
CA GLY A 146 23.24 -10.23 8.82
C GLY A 146 21.95 -10.15 9.65
N PRO A 147 21.76 -11.06 10.61
CA PRO A 147 20.56 -11.06 11.43
C PRO A 147 20.55 -9.85 12.39
N VAL A 148 19.37 -9.28 12.58
CA VAL A 148 19.09 -8.42 13.75
C VAL A 148 18.75 -9.35 14.91
N SER A 149 19.50 -9.26 16.01
CA SER A 149 19.23 -10.11 17.16
C SER A 149 17.93 -9.72 17.86
N THR A 150 17.26 -10.71 18.49
CA THR A 150 16.06 -10.43 19.29
C THR A 150 16.34 -9.43 20.42
N GLN A 151 17.53 -9.44 20.99
CA GLN A 151 17.92 -8.47 22.01
C GLN A 151 18.02 -7.06 21.44
N GLU A 152 18.66 -6.89 20.30
CA GLU A 152 18.77 -5.61 19.57
C GLU A 152 17.39 -5.07 19.22
N TYR A 153 16.53 -5.87 18.56
CA TYR A 153 15.18 -5.50 18.24
C TYR A 153 14.34 -5.11 19.47
N ASN A 154 14.39 -5.89 20.55
CA ASN A 154 13.64 -5.61 21.78
C ASN A 154 14.18 -4.41 22.58
N SER A 155 15.40 -3.95 22.30
CA SER A 155 15.98 -2.76 22.93
C SER A 155 15.48 -1.45 22.34
N ILE A 156 14.85 -1.50 21.15
CA ILE A 156 14.36 -0.33 20.43
C ILE A 156 13.23 0.33 21.21
N LYS A 157 13.39 1.62 21.48
CA LYS A 157 12.40 2.44 22.18
C LYS A 157 12.05 3.67 21.36
N PHE A 158 10.77 3.89 21.20
CA PHE A 158 10.25 5.11 20.61
C PHE A 158 9.84 6.10 21.70
N SER A 159 10.01 7.40 21.45
CA SER A 159 9.57 8.42 22.40
C SER A 159 8.05 8.39 22.58
N ALA A 160 7.56 8.77 23.79
CA ALA A 160 6.12 8.84 24.07
C ALA A 160 5.37 9.80 23.12
N ALA A 161 6.03 10.82 22.56
CA ALA A 161 5.47 11.72 21.57
C ALA A 161 5.20 11.00 20.23
N MET A 162 6.08 10.08 19.82
CA MET A 162 5.91 9.26 18.63
C MET A 162 4.76 8.27 18.82
N SER A 163 4.60 7.69 20.01
CA SER A 163 3.50 6.76 20.31
C SER A 163 2.12 7.42 20.38
N LYS A 164 2.03 8.70 20.82
CA LYS A 164 0.75 9.44 20.90
C LYS A 164 0.17 9.83 19.54
N ALA A 165 0.99 10.04 18.52
CA ALA A 165 0.52 10.39 17.16
C ALA A 165 -0.28 9.27 16.46
N VAL A 166 -0.36 8.09 17.07
CA VAL A 166 -1.08 6.91 16.54
C VAL A 166 -2.58 6.95 16.80
N VAL A 167 -3.06 7.79 17.72
CA VAL A 167 -4.45 7.70 18.26
C VAL A 167 -5.49 8.46 17.44
N ASP A 168 -5.11 9.25 16.43
CA ASP A 168 -6.07 10.05 15.65
C ASP A 168 -6.67 9.28 14.43
N LYS A 169 -6.88 7.96 14.59
CA LYS A 169 -7.46 7.08 13.56
C LYS A 169 -8.95 7.34 13.23
N GLU A 170 -9.66 8.13 14.00
CA GLU A 170 -11.11 8.31 13.80
C GLU A 170 -11.48 9.29 12.66
N LYS A 171 -10.54 10.09 12.16
CA LYS A 171 -10.83 11.08 11.11
C LYS A 171 -10.64 10.61 9.68
N ASN A 172 -9.80 9.62 9.40
CA ASN A 172 -9.59 9.14 8.03
C ASN A 172 -10.17 7.74 7.82
N LYS A 173 -11.33 7.70 7.18
CA LYS A 173 -12.01 6.47 6.75
C LYS A 173 -11.30 5.78 5.58
N PHE A 174 -10.35 6.44 4.97
CA PHE A 174 -9.59 6.02 3.78
C PHE A 174 -8.11 5.81 4.11
N LEU A 175 -7.44 5.02 3.28
CA LEU A 175 -6.07 4.57 3.50
C LEU A 175 -5.05 5.71 3.57
N PHE A 176 -5.19 6.69 2.69
CA PHE A 176 -4.32 7.86 2.63
C PHE A 176 -5.08 9.16 2.86
N HIS A 177 -4.34 10.16 3.32
CA HIS A 177 -4.87 11.51 3.47
C HIS A 177 -5.17 12.13 2.10
N TYR A 178 -6.22 12.93 2.04
CA TYR A 178 -6.58 13.77 0.90
C TYR A 178 -7.04 15.15 1.38
N ASP A 179 -6.95 16.13 0.50
CA ASP A 179 -7.36 17.51 0.80
C ASP A 179 -8.86 17.57 1.11
N GLU A 180 -9.23 18.25 2.18
CA GLU A 180 -10.66 18.46 2.54
C GLU A 180 -11.40 19.28 1.50
N LYS A 181 -10.68 20.12 0.73
CA LYS A 181 -11.26 20.91 -0.35
C LYS A 181 -11.46 20.04 -1.59
N PRO A 182 -12.71 19.87 -2.05
CA PRO A 182 -12.98 19.06 -3.23
C PRO A 182 -12.38 19.69 -4.49
N PHE A 183 -11.81 18.84 -5.33
CA PHE A 183 -11.37 19.22 -6.67
C PHE A 183 -12.53 19.11 -7.64
N THR A 184 -12.91 20.25 -8.22
CA THR A 184 -13.99 20.37 -9.21
C THR A 184 -13.41 20.57 -10.59
N SER A 185 -13.79 19.73 -11.53
CA SER A 185 -13.37 19.80 -12.92
C SER A 185 -14.48 19.29 -13.83
N ARG A 186 -14.59 19.85 -15.03
CA ARG A 186 -15.51 19.35 -16.08
C ARG A 186 -15.24 17.91 -16.52
N ASN A 187 -14.13 17.34 -16.09
CA ASN A 187 -13.72 15.98 -16.45
C ASN A 187 -14.29 14.90 -15.52
N PHE A 188 -14.98 15.30 -14.46
CA PHE A 188 -15.69 14.43 -13.53
C PHE A 188 -17.16 14.84 -13.46
N ASN A 189 -18.07 13.86 -13.30
CA ASN A 189 -19.50 14.14 -13.16
C ASN A 189 -19.84 14.82 -11.80
N ASN A 190 -19.01 14.60 -10.77
CA ASN A 190 -19.08 15.23 -9.45
C ASN A 190 -17.66 15.57 -8.97
N PRO A 191 -17.53 16.43 -7.93
CA PRO A 191 -16.22 16.68 -7.32
C PRO A 191 -15.56 15.42 -6.78
N VAL A 192 -14.22 15.36 -6.88
CA VAL A 192 -13.35 14.34 -6.30
C VAL A 192 -12.42 14.96 -5.27
N TYR A 193 -11.71 14.14 -4.51
CA TYR A 193 -10.73 14.62 -3.55
C TYR A 193 -9.35 14.07 -3.91
N LEU A 194 -8.34 14.92 -3.79
CA LEU A 194 -6.98 14.59 -4.19
C LEU A 194 -6.06 14.58 -2.99
N GLY A 195 -5.13 13.66 -2.97
CA GLY A 195 -4.04 13.59 -2.00
C GLY A 195 -2.73 13.25 -2.71
N LYS A 196 -1.63 13.39 -2.02
CA LYS A 196 -0.32 13.04 -2.51
C LYS A 196 0.29 11.96 -1.64
N VAL A 197 0.61 10.81 -2.25
CA VAL A 197 1.22 9.67 -1.56
C VAL A 197 2.74 9.67 -1.71
N LEU A 198 3.23 9.91 -2.91
CA LEU A 198 4.67 9.96 -3.19
C LEU A 198 4.97 11.16 -4.09
N SER A 199 5.87 12.02 -3.64
CA SER A 199 6.34 13.18 -4.40
C SER A 199 7.62 12.88 -5.17
N GLN A 200 7.92 13.72 -6.14
CA GLN A 200 9.23 13.77 -6.81
C GLN A 200 10.05 14.97 -6.30
N PRO A 201 11.38 14.88 -6.32
CA PRO A 201 12.16 13.65 -6.58
C PRO A 201 12.06 12.66 -5.41
N ASN A 202 12.27 11.37 -5.68
CA ASN A 202 12.36 10.33 -4.65
C ASN A 202 13.48 9.33 -4.98
N GLU A 203 14.00 8.62 -3.98
CA GLU A 203 15.15 7.74 -4.12
C GLU A 203 14.92 6.59 -5.11
N ALA A 204 13.69 6.08 -5.18
CA ALA A 204 13.34 4.99 -6.09
C ALA A 204 13.20 5.44 -7.56
N GLY A 205 13.27 6.74 -7.85
CA GLY A 205 13.06 7.27 -9.20
C GLY A 205 11.63 7.06 -9.74
N SER A 206 10.66 6.84 -8.85
CA SER A 206 9.26 6.65 -9.23
C SER A 206 8.61 7.95 -9.69
N PRO A 207 7.68 7.91 -10.65
CA PRO A 207 6.74 9.01 -10.88
C PRO A 207 5.99 9.39 -9.61
N GLU A 208 5.33 10.55 -9.62
CA GLU A 208 4.46 10.98 -8.53
C GLU A 208 3.26 10.03 -8.39
N TRP A 209 2.86 9.76 -7.13
CA TRP A 209 1.68 8.97 -6.80
C TRP A 209 0.59 9.90 -6.26
N ILE A 210 -0.47 10.07 -7.03
CA ILE A 210 -1.62 10.88 -6.65
C ILE A 210 -2.73 9.98 -6.13
N TYR A 211 -3.20 10.27 -4.94
CA TYR A 211 -4.38 9.64 -4.37
C TYR A 211 -5.64 10.34 -4.86
N VAL A 212 -6.58 9.59 -5.39
CA VAL A 212 -7.85 10.12 -5.90
C VAL A 212 -8.99 9.40 -5.22
N MET A 213 -9.78 10.13 -4.42
CA MET A 213 -10.99 9.62 -3.79
C MET A 213 -12.23 10.12 -4.55
N PHE A 214 -13.00 9.17 -5.01
CA PHE A 214 -14.29 9.35 -5.68
C PHE A 214 -15.43 9.09 -4.69
N PRO A 215 -16.26 10.08 -4.37
CA PRO A 215 -17.54 9.83 -3.70
C PRO A 215 -18.38 8.83 -4.50
N LYS A 216 -19.30 8.12 -3.82
CA LYS A 216 -20.22 7.19 -4.49
C LYS A 216 -20.89 7.82 -5.71
N GLY A 217 -21.01 7.07 -6.79
CA GLY A 217 -21.63 7.55 -8.03
C GLY A 217 -20.80 8.54 -8.83
N THR A 218 -19.54 8.75 -8.45
CA THR A 218 -18.63 9.68 -9.14
C THR A 218 -17.70 8.94 -10.09
N TYR A 219 -17.57 9.43 -11.31
CA TYR A 219 -16.72 8.88 -12.34
C TYR A 219 -16.19 9.98 -13.27
N ASN A 220 -15.11 9.68 -13.98
CA ASN A 220 -14.51 10.59 -14.93
C ASN A 220 -15.00 10.33 -16.36
N ARG A 221 -14.65 11.25 -17.25
CA ARG A 221 -14.86 11.12 -18.69
C ARG A 221 -13.99 9.99 -19.26
N TRP A 222 -14.35 9.49 -20.41
CA TRP A 222 -13.41 8.77 -21.27
C TRP A 222 -12.17 9.65 -21.47
N HIS A 223 -10.99 9.08 -21.28
CA HIS A 223 -9.72 9.80 -21.45
C HIS A 223 -8.60 8.83 -21.84
N SER A 224 -7.50 9.38 -22.30
CA SER A 224 -6.27 8.65 -22.56
C SER A 224 -5.07 9.45 -22.11
N HIS A 225 -4.03 8.76 -21.64
CA HIS A 225 -2.74 9.32 -21.26
C HIS A 225 -1.70 9.01 -22.33
N LYS A 226 -0.89 10.01 -22.70
CA LYS A 226 0.16 9.83 -23.71
C LYS A 226 1.19 8.77 -23.33
N THR A 227 1.51 8.66 -22.05
CA THR A 227 2.49 7.73 -21.49
C THR A 227 1.87 6.54 -20.78
N GLY A 228 0.54 6.40 -20.84
CA GLY A 228 -0.21 5.40 -20.07
C GLY A 228 -0.52 5.84 -18.65
N GLN A 229 -1.20 4.97 -17.91
CA GLN A 229 -1.55 5.17 -16.51
C GLN A 229 -1.57 3.84 -15.76
N ILE A 230 -1.14 3.85 -14.50
CA ILE A 230 -1.31 2.72 -13.58
C ILE A 230 -2.23 3.16 -12.46
N LEU A 231 -3.22 2.34 -12.14
CA LEU A 231 -4.13 2.54 -11.01
C LEU A 231 -3.92 1.42 -10.01
N ILE A 232 -3.75 1.77 -8.73
CA ILE A 232 -3.75 0.82 -7.61
C ILE A 232 -4.97 1.12 -6.76
N ALA A 233 -5.98 0.26 -6.78
CA ALA A 233 -7.16 0.39 -5.94
C ALA A 233 -6.80 0.22 -4.46
N THR A 234 -7.28 1.12 -3.61
CA THR A 234 -6.94 1.16 -2.18
C THR A 234 -8.14 1.03 -1.26
N ASP A 235 -9.27 1.61 -1.63
CA ASP A 235 -10.45 1.68 -0.76
C ASP A 235 -11.75 1.56 -1.56
N GLY A 236 -12.75 0.94 -0.94
CA GLY A 236 -14.11 0.85 -1.47
C GLY A 236 -14.24 -0.01 -2.72
N VAL A 237 -15.21 0.33 -3.57
CA VAL A 237 -15.50 -0.37 -4.82
C VAL A 237 -15.56 0.61 -5.97
N GLY A 238 -14.76 0.35 -6.99
CA GLY A 238 -14.73 1.12 -8.22
C GLY A 238 -14.92 0.27 -9.47
N TYR A 239 -14.92 0.97 -10.60
CA TYR A 239 -14.98 0.35 -11.92
C TYR A 239 -13.98 1.02 -12.85
N HIS A 240 -13.49 0.22 -13.77
CA HIS A 240 -12.64 0.63 -14.88
C HIS A 240 -13.14 -0.01 -16.17
N GLN A 241 -12.97 0.68 -17.30
CA GLN A 241 -13.25 0.11 -18.60
C GLN A 241 -12.39 0.75 -19.68
N VAL A 242 -11.75 -0.07 -20.49
CA VAL A 242 -11.18 0.36 -21.77
C VAL A 242 -12.31 0.48 -22.79
N LYS A 243 -12.26 1.50 -23.65
CA LYS A 243 -13.31 1.75 -24.66
C LYS A 243 -13.47 0.54 -25.58
N GLY A 244 -14.70 0.00 -25.62
CA GLY A 244 -15.01 -1.23 -26.33
C GLY A 244 -14.65 -2.53 -25.60
N GLY A 245 -14.03 -2.44 -24.41
CA GLY A 245 -13.69 -3.57 -23.56
C GLY A 245 -14.78 -3.92 -22.55
N LYS A 246 -14.48 -4.90 -21.71
CA LYS A 246 -15.36 -5.29 -20.60
C LYS A 246 -15.26 -4.28 -19.44
N LEU A 247 -16.37 -4.14 -18.75
CA LEU A 247 -16.40 -3.42 -17.47
C LEU A 247 -15.71 -4.27 -16.39
N GLU A 248 -14.73 -3.70 -15.70
CA GLU A 248 -13.94 -4.34 -14.67
C GLU A 248 -14.28 -3.73 -13.31
N LYS A 249 -14.63 -4.57 -12.34
CA LYS A 249 -14.84 -4.15 -10.95
C LYS A 249 -13.50 -4.12 -10.24
N LEU A 250 -13.24 -3.05 -9.52
CA LEU A 250 -11.99 -2.84 -8.77
C LEU A 250 -12.24 -2.86 -7.26
N GLN A 251 -11.37 -3.57 -6.54
CA GLN A 251 -11.34 -3.69 -5.09
C GLN A 251 -9.92 -3.42 -4.56
N PRO A 252 -9.73 -3.12 -3.26
CA PRO A 252 -8.41 -2.87 -2.69
C PRO A 252 -7.39 -3.97 -3.04
N GLY A 253 -6.26 -3.55 -3.60
CA GLY A 253 -5.18 -4.41 -4.09
C GLY A 253 -5.22 -4.70 -5.58
N ASP A 254 -6.32 -4.42 -6.29
CA ASP A 254 -6.35 -4.54 -7.75
C ASP A 254 -5.48 -3.48 -8.42
N VAL A 255 -4.79 -3.87 -9.48
CA VAL A 255 -3.94 -2.99 -10.28
C VAL A 255 -4.37 -3.02 -11.74
N VAL A 256 -4.58 -1.84 -12.30
CA VAL A 256 -4.91 -1.66 -13.71
C VAL A 256 -3.76 -0.99 -14.43
N PHE A 257 -3.37 -1.55 -15.56
CA PHE A 257 -2.39 -0.98 -16.48
C PHE A 257 -3.11 -0.47 -17.72
N CYS A 258 -3.17 0.85 -17.88
CA CYS A 258 -3.71 1.50 -19.07
C CYS A 258 -2.55 1.85 -20.01
N PRO A 259 -2.36 1.15 -21.14
CA PRO A 259 -1.25 1.44 -22.05
C PRO A 259 -1.32 2.86 -22.64
N PRO A 260 -0.20 3.39 -23.15
CA PRO A 260 -0.15 4.68 -23.81
C PRO A 260 -1.22 4.85 -24.89
N GLY A 261 -1.99 5.94 -24.84
CA GLY A 261 -3.02 6.28 -25.81
C GLY A 261 -4.33 5.48 -25.70
N VAL A 262 -4.41 4.47 -24.83
CA VAL A 262 -5.64 3.67 -24.66
C VAL A 262 -6.71 4.51 -23.97
N ILE A 263 -7.89 4.59 -24.63
CA ILE A 263 -9.04 5.33 -24.10
C ILE A 263 -9.73 4.48 -23.04
N HIS A 264 -9.88 5.03 -21.84
CA HIS A 264 -10.51 4.37 -20.71
C HIS A 264 -11.25 5.36 -19.81
N TRP A 265 -12.03 4.86 -18.87
CA TRP A 265 -12.61 5.60 -17.77
C TRP A 265 -12.53 4.78 -16.48
N HIS A 266 -12.64 5.46 -15.34
CA HIS A 266 -12.74 4.83 -14.02
C HIS A 266 -13.55 5.72 -13.06
N GLY A 267 -14.01 5.11 -11.96
CA GLY A 267 -14.79 5.82 -10.95
C GLY A 267 -15.36 4.90 -9.89
N ALA A 268 -16.11 5.49 -8.99
CA ALA A 268 -16.77 4.82 -7.88
C ALA A 268 -18.01 4.05 -8.32
N ALA A 269 -18.36 2.97 -7.60
CA ALA A 269 -19.66 2.32 -7.75
C ALA A 269 -20.81 3.27 -7.39
N PRO A 270 -22.06 3.00 -7.84
CA PRO A 270 -23.20 3.84 -7.50
C PRO A 270 -23.49 3.93 -6.00
N ASP A 271 -23.15 2.89 -5.25
CA ASP A 271 -23.46 2.70 -3.82
C ASP A 271 -22.22 2.71 -2.90
N SER A 272 -21.01 2.78 -3.47
CA SER A 272 -19.75 2.80 -2.72
C SER A 272 -18.87 3.96 -3.15
N SER A 273 -18.17 4.60 -2.22
CA SER A 273 -17.00 5.42 -2.55
C SER A 273 -15.87 4.53 -3.02
N PHE A 274 -14.94 5.10 -3.77
CA PHE A 274 -13.76 4.41 -4.29
C PHE A 274 -12.54 5.31 -4.20
N ALA A 275 -11.42 4.75 -3.79
CA ALA A 275 -10.15 5.45 -3.89
C ALA A 275 -9.06 4.58 -4.52
N HIS A 276 -8.17 5.24 -5.22
CA HIS A 276 -7.02 4.61 -5.85
C HIS A 276 -5.82 5.55 -5.87
N ILE A 277 -4.65 4.98 -6.02
CA ILE A 277 -3.42 5.70 -6.40
C ILE A 277 -3.37 5.73 -7.93
N ALA A 278 -3.18 6.91 -8.51
CA ALA A 278 -2.91 7.09 -9.93
C ALA A 278 -1.41 7.39 -10.11
N ILE A 279 -0.75 6.60 -10.95
CA ILE A 279 0.65 6.78 -11.34
C ILE A 279 0.65 7.03 -12.84
N ASN A 280 1.14 8.20 -13.25
CA ASN A 280 1.31 8.53 -14.67
C ASN A 280 2.80 8.35 -15.02
N PRO A 281 3.16 7.27 -15.74
CA PRO A 281 4.54 7.02 -16.12
C PRO A 281 5.11 8.18 -16.92
N GLN A 282 6.34 8.57 -16.60
CA GLN A 282 7.06 9.70 -17.22
C GLN A 282 6.43 11.09 -16.97
N ASP A 283 7.21 12.14 -17.10
CA ASP A 283 6.83 13.53 -16.74
C ASP A 283 5.83 14.20 -17.71
N ASN A 284 5.33 13.48 -18.72
CA ASN A 284 4.41 14.03 -19.71
C ASN A 284 2.97 13.74 -19.35
N HIS A 285 2.35 14.63 -18.57
CA HIS A 285 0.96 14.56 -18.11
C HIS A 285 -0.09 14.93 -19.19
N GLU A 286 0.24 14.79 -20.47
CA GLU A 286 -0.73 15.07 -21.55
C GLU A 286 -1.88 14.07 -21.52
N VAL A 287 -3.08 14.58 -21.25
CA VAL A 287 -4.33 13.81 -21.16
C VAL A 287 -5.33 14.31 -22.18
N SER A 288 -5.83 13.41 -23.02
CA SER A 288 -6.93 13.71 -23.93
C SER A 288 -8.25 13.28 -23.32
N TRP A 289 -9.25 14.18 -23.29
CA TRP A 289 -10.55 13.98 -22.70
C TRP A 289 -11.65 13.90 -23.76
N TYR A 290 -12.60 12.96 -23.58
CA TYR A 290 -13.72 12.70 -24.47
C TYR A 290 -15.05 12.84 -23.70
N ASP A 291 -16.13 12.25 -24.19
CA ASP A 291 -17.44 12.29 -23.54
C ASP A 291 -17.51 11.47 -22.26
N PHE A 292 -18.59 11.61 -21.50
CA PHE A 292 -18.84 10.75 -20.35
C PHE A 292 -19.29 9.35 -20.75
N PRO A 293 -18.90 8.31 -20.00
CA PRO A 293 -19.35 6.94 -20.18
C PRO A 293 -20.76 6.71 -19.58
N SER A 294 -21.70 7.63 -19.82
CA SER A 294 -23.00 7.61 -19.12
C SER A 294 -23.82 6.36 -19.40
N THR A 295 -23.75 5.84 -20.63
CA THR A 295 -24.43 4.60 -21.03
C THR A 295 -23.79 3.39 -20.34
N GLU A 296 -22.47 3.32 -20.34
CA GLU A 296 -21.70 2.23 -19.74
C GLU A 296 -21.87 2.25 -18.21
N TYR A 297 -21.77 3.44 -17.59
CA TYR A 297 -21.95 3.60 -16.15
C TYR A 297 -23.36 3.18 -15.70
N ALA A 298 -24.40 3.47 -16.48
CA ALA A 298 -25.78 3.09 -16.19
C ALA A 298 -26.02 1.56 -16.16
N THR A 299 -25.09 0.76 -16.69
CA THR A 299 -25.17 -0.72 -16.64
C THR A 299 -24.70 -1.31 -15.31
N ILE A 300 -24.05 -0.53 -14.46
CA ILE A 300 -23.57 -0.97 -13.14
C ILE A 300 -24.79 -1.13 -12.21
N ARG A 301 -24.96 -2.35 -11.65
CA ARG A 301 -26.06 -2.72 -10.75
C ARG A 301 -25.54 -3.14 -9.38
#